data_7915f52653b11352de3d9494fc1069a4
#
_entry.id   7915f52653b11352de3d9494fc1069a4
#
_cell.length_a   1.000
_cell.length_b   1.000
_cell.length_c   1.000
_cell.angle_alpha   90.00
_cell.angle_beta   90.00
_cell.angle_gamma   90.00
#
_symmetry.space_group_name_H-M   'P 1'
#
loop_
_entity.id
_entity.type
_entity.pdbx_description
1 polymer ?
#
loop_
_entity_poly.entity_id
_entity_poly.type
_entity_poly.pdbx_seq_one_letter_code
_entity_poly.pdbx_strand_id
1 'polypeptide(L)'
;MSKFNLKWDEKGLIPAIVQEYNTKEVLMTAYMNEASLTKTIETGRTCFWSRSRQKFWFKGESSGNIQNVKEIRYDCDADSLLILVEQVGAACHEGYSTCYFRKIDKEIIGQKTFEAGLYVLDELYKLIEKRKKELPGDSYTTKLLTDKNLLLKKIGEEASEVIISNSEDKSRTVEEAADLLYHLFVLLVERDIELGLLLKELKERRSE
;
A
#
# COMPACT_ATOMS: atom_id res chain seq x y z
N MET A 1 -24.02 8.65 25.33
CA MET A 1 -24.21 9.83 24.45
C MET A 1 -23.08 9.85 23.44
N SER A 2 -23.40 10.08 22.18
CA SER A 2 -22.36 10.18 21.13
C SER A 2 -21.38 11.32 21.43
N LYS A 3 -20.08 11.09 21.21
CA LYS A 3 -19.02 12.09 21.41
C LYS A 3 -19.12 13.24 20.38
N PHE A 4 -19.80 12.99 19.25
CA PHE A 4 -19.97 13.93 18.15
C PHE A 4 -21.45 14.24 17.92
N ASN A 5 -21.76 15.49 17.63
CA ASN A 5 -23.13 15.91 17.27
C ASN A 5 -23.39 15.62 15.78
N LEU A 6 -23.40 14.31 15.42
CA LEU A 6 -23.58 13.80 14.07
C LEU A 6 -24.82 12.89 14.01
N LYS A 7 -25.45 12.87 12.86
CA LYS A 7 -26.58 11.97 12.58
C LYS A 7 -26.07 10.69 11.91
N TRP A 8 -26.05 9.64 12.68
CA TRP A 8 -25.72 8.30 12.22
C TRP A 8 -26.96 7.63 11.64
N ASP A 9 -26.78 6.79 10.61
CA ASP A 9 -27.88 5.96 10.11
C ASP A 9 -28.35 4.91 11.15
N GLU A 10 -29.39 4.15 10.80
CA GLU A 10 -29.95 3.10 11.68
C GLU A 10 -28.93 2.02 12.08
N LYS A 11 -27.82 1.89 11.34
CA LYS A 11 -26.71 0.97 11.63
C LYS A 11 -25.55 1.62 12.37
N GLY A 12 -25.71 2.89 12.80
CA GLY A 12 -24.67 3.68 13.44
C GLY A 12 -23.53 4.07 12.49
N LEU A 13 -23.82 4.23 11.18
CA LEU A 13 -22.86 4.60 10.18
C LEU A 13 -23.14 5.99 9.60
N ILE A 14 -22.09 6.64 9.13
CA ILE A 14 -22.14 7.90 8.39
C ILE A 14 -21.28 7.78 7.14
N PRO A 15 -21.72 8.26 5.96
CA PRO A 15 -20.89 8.33 4.78
C PRO A 15 -19.75 9.33 4.98
N ALA A 16 -18.56 8.98 4.51
CA ALA A 16 -17.36 9.80 4.57
C ALA A 16 -16.79 9.97 3.16
N ILE A 17 -16.90 11.18 2.62
CA ILE A 17 -16.32 11.59 1.35
C ILE A 17 -14.88 11.99 1.63
N VAL A 18 -13.93 11.41 0.92
CA VAL A 18 -12.50 11.72 1.04
C VAL A 18 -12.05 12.56 -0.13
N GLN A 19 -11.41 13.68 0.15
CA GLN A 19 -10.97 14.66 -0.83
C GLN A 19 -9.49 14.98 -0.62
N GLU A 20 -8.72 15.09 -1.70
CA GLU A 20 -7.34 15.56 -1.65
C GLU A 20 -7.30 17.03 -1.17
N TYR A 21 -6.45 17.30 -0.18
CA TYR A 21 -6.39 18.61 0.46
C TYR A 21 -5.94 19.73 -0.51
N ASN A 22 -4.95 19.46 -1.34
CA ASN A 22 -4.38 20.47 -2.24
C ASN A 22 -5.18 20.62 -3.54
N THR A 23 -5.46 19.51 -4.23
CA THR A 23 -6.10 19.53 -5.57
C THR A 23 -7.62 19.64 -5.51
N LYS A 24 -8.22 19.33 -4.36
CA LYS A 24 -9.68 19.24 -4.16
C LYS A 24 -10.33 18.11 -4.99
N GLU A 25 -9.54 17.18 -5.52
CA GLU A 25 -10.06 15.99 -6.18
C GLU A 25 -10.76 15.09 -5.17
N VAL A 26 -11.97 14.60 -5.51
CA VAL A 26 -12.66 13.60 -4.70
C VAL A 26 -12.01 12.25 -4.94
N LEU A 27 -11.46 11.65 -3.89
CA LEU A 27 -10.68 10.42 -3.98
C LEU A 27 -11.53 9.16 -3.86
N MET A 28 -12.41 9.11 -2.87
CA MET A 28 -13.24 7.94 -2.59
C MET A 28 -14.38 8.28 -1.64
N THR A 29 -15.32 7.36 -1.48
CA THR A 29 -16.33 7.37 -0.43
C THR A 29 -16.27 6.05 0.35
N ALA A 30 -16.37 6.15 1.66
CA ALA A 30 -16.46 5.00 2.57
C ALA A 30 -17.45 5.30 3.70
N TYR A 31 -17.57 4.39 4.67
CA TYR A 31 -18.42 4.57 5.83
C TYR A 31 -17.59 4.58 7.11
N MET A 32 -18.03 5.39 8.05
CA MET A 32 -17.49 5.42 9.40
C MET A 32 -18.59 5.14 10.44
N ASN A 33 -18.21 4.54 11.54
CA ASN A 33 -18.95 4.59 12.80
C ASN A 33 -18.21 5.50 13.79
N GLU A 34 -18.82 5.78 14.95
CA GLU A 34 -18.23 6.67 15.94
C GLU A 34 -16.82 6.25 16.38
N ALA A 35 -16.60 4.94 16.53
CA ALA A 35 -15.30 4.40 16.92
C ALA A 35 -14.23 4.56 15.82
N SER A 36 -14.58 4.39 14.55
CA SER A 36 -13.63 4.60 13.43
C SER A 36 -13.32 6.09 13.22
N LEU A 37 -14.30 6.98 13.42
CA LEU A 37 -14.07 8.42 13.40
C LEU A 37 -13.13 8.84 14.55
N THR A 38 -13.35 8.33 15.75
CA THR A 38 -12.45 8.57 16.90
C THR A 38 -11.02 8.13 16.58
N LYS A 39 -10.85 6.90 16.04
CA LYS A 39 -9.52 6.40 15.61
C LYS A 39 -8.88 7.30 14.55
N THR A 40 -9.67 7.79 13.59
CA THR A 40 -9.18 8.71 12.56
C THR A 40 -8.62 9.99 13.17
N ILE A 41 -9.35 10.58 14.14
CA ILE A 41 -8.92 11.80 14.84
C ILE A 41 -7.66 11.55 15.69
N GLU A 42 -7.62 10.45 16.42
CA GLU A 42 -6.52 10.11 17.33
C GLU A 42 -5.21 9.79 16.56
N THR A 43 -5.34 9.13 15.41
CA THR A 43 -4.15 8.68 14.64
C THR A 43 -3.72 9.67 13.56
N GLY A 44 -4.59 10.62 13.19
CA GLY A 44 -4.37 11.47 12.01
C GLY A 44 -4.41 10.73 10.67
N ARG A 45 -4.87 9.46 10.66
CA ARG A 45 -4.97 8.59 9.47
C ARG A 45 -6.40 8.10 9.30
N THR A 46 -6.89 8.03 8.07
CA THR A 46 -8.26 7.58 7.83
C THR A 46 -8.46 6.13 8.24
N CYS A 47 -9.43 5.92 9.13
CA CYS A 47 -9.92 4.63 9.60
C CYS A 47 -11.41 4.53 9.27
N PHE A 48 -11.80 3.55 8.48
CA PHE A 48 -13.18 3.35 8.05
C PHE A 48 -13.80 2.10 8.70
N TRP A 49 -15.12 1.98 8.57
CA TRP A 49 -15.85 0.78 8.92
C TRP A 49 -16.22 -0.01 7.66
N SER A 50 -15.73 -1.23 7.54
CA SER A 50 -16.09 -2.13 6.45
C SER A 50 -17.45 -2.77 6.72
N ARG A 51 -18.46 -2.38 5.94
CA ARG A 51 -19.84 -2.92 6.05
C ARG A 51 -19.91 -4.43 5.77
N SER A 52 -19.13 -4.94 4.82
CA SER A 52 -19.12 -6.35 4.48
C SER A 52 -18.33 -7.22 5.45
N ARG A 53 -17.23 -6.69 5.99
CA ARG A 53 -16.34 -7.43 6.90
C ARG A 53 -16.62 -7.17 8.38
N GLN A 54 -17.48 -6.17 8.70
CA GLN A 54 -17.84 -5.77 10.05
C GLN A 54 -16.59 -5.50 10.94
N LYS A 55 -15.60 -4.80 10.38
CA LYS A 55 -14.36 -4.45 11.09
C LYS A 55 -13.78 -3.13 10.65
N PHE A 56 -12.87 -2.60 11.47
CA PHE A 56 -12.07 -1.43 11.11
C PHE A 56 -11.15 -1.71 9.92
N TRP A 57 -10.93 -0.66 9.14
CA TRP A 57 -10.04 -0.69 8.00
C TRP A 57 -9.29 0.65 7.89
N PHE A 58 -7.98 0.64 8.12
CA PHE A 58 -7.13 1.79 7.85
C PHE A 58 -6.77 1.82 6.37
N LYS A 59 -6.99 2.98 5.73
CA LYS A 59 -6.59 3.14 4.33
C LYS A 59 -5.08 3.01 4.20
N GLY A 60 -4.67 2.14 3.29
CA GLY A 60 -3.24 1.88 3.05
C GLY A 60 -2.58 0.92 4.06
N GLU A 61 -3.34 0.25 4.94
CA GLU A 61 -2.80 -0.71 5.91
C GLU A 61 -1.98 -1.82 5.24
N SER A 62 -2.42 -2.31 4.08
CA SER A 62 -1.72 -3.35 3.31
C SER A 62 -0.91 -2.80 2.14
N SER A 63 -1.35 -1.70 1.53
CA SER A 63 -0.78 -1.18 0.27
C SER A 63 0.23 -0.06 0.46
N GLY A 64 0.38 0.50 1.66
CA GLY A 64 1.17 1.72 1.88
C GLY A 64 0.52 3.00 1.32
N ASN A 65 -0.58 2.92 0.57
CA ASN A 65 -1.28 4.06 -0.01
C ASN A 65 -2.15 4.74 1.05
N ILE A 66 -1.52 5.41 2.00
CA ILE A 66 -2.14 5.98 3.19
C ILE A 66 -2.78 7.35 2.94
N GLN A 67 -3.67 7.74 3.82
CA GLN A 67 -4.32 9.05 3.84
C GLN A 67 -4.04 9.76 5.16
N ASN A 68 -3.23 10.83 5.11
CA ASN A 68 -2.94 11.69 6.26
C ASN A 68 -4.03 12.77 6.36
N VAL A 69 -4.80 12.77 7.44
CA VAL A 69 -5.91 13.69 7.63
C VAL A 69 -5.38 15.10 7.92
N LYS A 70 -5.89 16.08 7.16
CA LYS A 70 -5.62 17.51 7.37
C LYS A 70 -6.81 18.21 8.04
N GLU A 71 -8.04 17.84 7.67
CA GLU A 71 -9.25 18.46 8.18
C GLU A 71 -10.43 17.50 8.06
N ILE A 72 -11.37 17.56 8.99
CA ILE A 72 -12.63 16.83 8.94
C ILE A 72 -13.76 17.84 9.09
N ARG A 73 -14.71 17.81 8.16
CA ARG A 73 -15.92 18.62 8.15
C ARG A 73 -17.14 17.71 8.13
N TYR A 74 -18.29 18.24 8.50
CA TYR A 74 -19.60 17.63 8.28
C TYR A 74 -20.50 18.62 7.56
N ASP A 75 -21.53 18.12 6.91
CA ASP A 75 -22.48 18.93 6.15
C ASP A 75 -23.53 19.63 7.04
N CYS A 76 -24.42 20.40 6.42
CA CYS A 76 -25.31 21.30 7.12
C CYS A 76 -26.33 20.61 8.04
N ASP A 77 -26.69 19.37 7.77
CA ASP A 77 -27.62 18.55 8.58
C ASP A 77 -26.92 17.41 9.32
N ALA A 78 -25.59 17.38 9.28
CA ALA A 78 -24.70 16.51 10.06
C ALA A 78 -24.86 15.01 9.77
N ASP A 79 -25.23 14.64 8.55
CA ASP A 79 -25.43 13.24 8.13
C ASP A 79 -24.35 12.74 7.14
N SER A 80 -23.35 13.58 6.79
CA SER A 80 -22.19 13.17 6.01
C SER A 80 -20.89 13.86 6.46
N LEU A 81 -19.75 13.20 6.21
CA LEU A 81 -18.42 13.73 6.52
C LEU A 81 -17.66 14.04 5.23
N LEU A 82 -16.94 15.16 5.22
CA LEU A 82 -15.91 15.48 4.26
C LEU A 82 -14.55 15.41 4.98
N ILE A 83 -13.70 14.49 4.55
CA ILE A 83 -12.36 14.28 5.11
C ILE A 83 -11.33 14.75 4.09
N LEU A 84 -10.66 15.85 4.40
CA LEU A 84 -9.58 16.37 3.58
C LEU A 84 -8.28 15.71 4.01
N VAL A 85 -7.59 15.10 3.04
CA VAL A 85 -6.39 14.31 3.27
C VAL A 85 -5.26 14.69 2.34
N GLU A 86 -4.06 14.40 2.76
CA GLU A 86 -2.91 14.27 1.88
C GLU A 86 -2.77 12.79 1.52
N GLN A 87 -3.03 12.45 0.26
CA GLN A 87 -2.98 11.08 -0.24
C GLN A 87 -1.53 10.71 -0.58
N VAL A 88 -1.06 9.60 -0.04
CA VAL A 88 0.20 8.96 -0.44
C VAL A 88 -0.12 7.82 -1.39
N GLY A 89 0.45 7.84 -2.59
CA GLY A 89 0.21 6.82 -3.62
C GLY A 89 -1.21 6.87 -4.20
N ALA A 90 -1.67 5.77 -4.75
CA ALA A 90 -2.99 5.66 -5.37
C ALA A 90 -4.13 5.57 -4.34
N ALA A 91 -5.20 6.34 -4.52
CA ALA A 91 -6.39 6.20 -3.68
C ALA A 91 -7.17 4.91 -4.02
N CYS A 92 -7.19 4.52 -5.30
CA CYS A 92 -7.88 3.33 -5.78
C CYS A 92 -6.98 2.08 -5.72
N HIS A 93 -7.56 0.92 -5.39
CA HIS A 93 -6.85 -0.37 -5.43
C HIS A 93 -6.45 -0.82 -6.84
N GLU A 94 -7.07 -0.22 -7.88
CA GLU A 94 -6.70 -0.41 -9.29
C GLU A 94 -5.54 0.50 -9.74
N GLY A 95 -4.91 1.25 -8.82
CA GLY A 95 -3.76 2.11 -9.10
C GLY A 95 -4.09 3.53 -9.58
N TYR A 96 -5.36 3.95 -9.59
CA TYR A 96 -5.76 5.30 -9.99
C TYR A 96 -5.69 6.30 -8.82
N SER A 97 -5.49 7.59 -9.14
CA SER A 97 -5.49 8.69 -8.16
C SER A 97 -6.80 8.78 -7.39
N THR A 98 -7.91 8.44 -8.04
CA THR A 98 -9.26 8.46 -7.47
C THR A 98 -10.00 7.17 -7.77
N CYS A 99 -10.95 6.79 -6.92
CA CYS A 99 -11.90 5.71 -7.20
C CYS A 99 -12.93 6.09 -8.29
N TYR A 100 -13.07 7.36 -8.59
CA TYR A 100 -14.03 7.91 -9.57
C TYR A 100 -13.39 8.11 -10.95
N PHE A 101 -12.58 7.17 -11.39
CA PHE A 101 -11.83 7.25 -12.64
C PHE A 101 -12.59 6.76 -13.88
N ARG A 102 -13.86 6.34 -13.73
CA ARG A 102 -14.73 5.88 -14.83
C ARG A 102 -15.95 6.76 -14.93
N LYS A 103 -16.34 7.14 -16.15
CA LYS A 103 -17.66 7.69 -16.45
C LYS A 103 -18.72 6.60 -16.46
N ILE A 104 -20.01 7.00 -16.43
CA ILE A 104 -21.14 6.05 -16.49
C ILE A 104 -21.15 5.24 -17.81
N ASP A 105 -20.70 5.86 -18.91
CA ASP A 105 -20.53 5.23 -20.23
C ASP A 105 -19.30 4.30 -20.32
N LYS A 106 -18.59 4.09 -19.21
CA LYS A 106 -17.40 3.25 -19.03
C LYS A 106 -16.10 3.86 -19.60
N GLU A 107 -16.12 5.08 -20.11
CA GLU A 107 -14.88 5.79 -20.47
C GLU A 107 -13.99 5.97 -19.23
N ILE A 108 -12.70 5.64 -19.37
CA ILE A 108 -11.70 5.84 -18.32
C ILE A 108 -11.11 7.24 -18.47
N ILE A 109 -11.30 8.08 -17.44
CA ILE A 109 -10.83 9.47 -17.41
C ILE A 109 -9.69 9.69 -16.41
N GLY A 110 -9.45 8.72 -15.52
CA GLY A 110 -8.41 8.78 -14.50
C GLY A 110 -7.04 8.38 -15.04
N GLN A 111 -5.99 8.95 -14.43
CA GLN A 111 -4.62 8.51 -14.67
C GLN A 111 -4.21 7.51 -13.58
N LYS A 112 -3.59 6.41 -13.97
CA LYS A 112 -2.92 5.53 -13.02
C LYS A 112 -1.72 6.26 -12.45
N THR A 113 -1.68 6.37 -11.14
CA THR A 113 -0.56 6.97 -10.43
C THR A 113 0.62 6.01 -10.41
N PHE A 114 0.31 4.71 -10.31
CA PHE A 114 1.26 3.60 -10.48
C PHE A 114 0.50 2.34 -10.88
N GLU A 115 1.00 1.58 -11.83
CA GLU A 115 0.53 0.21 -12.08
C GLU A 115 0.91 -0.72 -10.93
N ALA A 116 2.06 -0.44 -10.28
CA ALA A 116 2.49 -1.06 -9.04
C ALA A 116 3.05 0.01 -8.09
N GLY A 117 2.64 -0.02 -6.81
CA GLY A 117 3.20 0.85 -5.77
C GLY A 117 4.25 0.12 -4.94
N LEU A 118 4.91 0.83 -4.03
CA LEU A 118 5.91 0.25 -3.11
C LEU A 118 5.37 -0.93 -2.27
N TYR A 119 4.05 -1.05 -2.13
CA TYR A 119 3.41 -2.19 -1.46
C TYR A 119 3.74 -3.53 -2.12
N VAL A 120 4.07 -3.56 -3.43
CA VAL A 120 4.50 -4.76 -4.14
C VAL A 120 5.72 -5.39 -3.48
N LEU A 121 6.63 -4.56 -2.95
CA LEU A 121 7.82 -5.05 -2.25
C LEU A 121 7.45 -5.74 -0.93
N ASP A 122 6.51 -5.17 -0.18
CA ASP A 122 6.00 -5.78 1.06
C ASP A 122 5.22 -7.08 0.79
N GLU A 123 4.39 -7.09 -0.26
CA GLU A 123 3.66 -8.30 -0.67
C GLU A 123 4.61 -9.42 -1.14
N LEU A 124 5.62 -9.08 -1.93
CA LEU A 124 6.65 -10.02 -2.37
C LEU A 124 7.42 -10.60 -1.18
N TYR A 125 7.84 -9.73 -0.25
CA TYR A 125 8.54 -10.15 0.96
C TYR A 125 7.70 -11.14 1.78
N LYS A 126 6.44 -10.82 2.06
CA LYS A 126 5.48 -11.69 2.77
C LYS A 126 5.21 -13.00 2.04
N LEU A 127 5.17 -12.98 0.71
CA LEU A 127 5.04 -14.20 -0.09
C LEU A 127 6.25 -15.12 0.09
N ILE A 128 7.46 -14.56 0.12
CA ILE A 128 8.70 -15.33 0.34
C ILE A 128 8.72 -15.90 1.76
N GLU A 129 8.33 -15.12 2.79
CA GLU A 129 8.19 -15.62 4.17
C GLU A 129 7.19 -16.78 4.28
N LYS A 130 6.06 -16.67 3.58
CA LYS A 130 5.07 -17.75 3.51
C LYS A 130 5.68 -19.00 2.88
N ARG A 131 6.41 -18.86 1.77
CA ARG A 131 7.09 -19.98 1.11
C ARG A 131 8.17 -20.62 1.97
N LYS A 132 8.88 -19.83 2.81
CA LYS A 132 9.83 -20.37 3.79
C LYS A 132 9.13 -21.26 4.82
N LYS A 133 7.91 -20.92 5.24
CA LYS A 133 7.13 -21.71 6.21
C LYS A 133 6.52 -22.97 5.58
N GLU A 134 6.03 -22.86 4.34
CA GLU A 134 5.27 -23.94 3.68
C GLU A 134 6.15 -24.89 2.85
N LEU A 135 7.29 -24.42 2.34
CA LEU A 135 8.26 -25.13 1.50
C LEU A 135 7.61 -25.93 0.35
N PRO A 136 6.79 -25.33 -0.51
CA PRO A 136 6.14 -26.04 -1.60
C PRO A 136 7.18 -26.63 -2.58
N GLY A 137 7.07 -27.92 -2.90
CA GLY A 137 8.10 -28.69 -3.62
C GLY A 137 8.46 -28.15 -5.02
N ASP A 138 7.50 -27.57 -5.74
CA ASP A 138 7.69 -27.06 -7.10
C ASP A 138 8.08 -25.57 -7.16
N SER A 139 8.36 -24.96 -6.01
CA SER A 139 8.68 -23.52 -5.95
C SER A 139 10.16 -23.24 -6.15
N TYR A 140 10.48 -22.37 -7.10
CA TYR A 140 11.84 -21.85 -7.29
C TYR A 140 12.35 -21.14 -6.02
N THR A 141 11.49 -20.36 -5.34
CA THR A 141 11.81 -19.74 -4.04
C THR A 141 12.25 -20.79 -3.01
N THR A 142 11.58 -21.95 -2.95
CA THR A 142 11.94 -23.03 -2.03
C THR A 142 13.35 -23.58 -2.34
N LYS A 143 13.68 -23.72 -3.63
CA LYS A 143 15.04 -24.16 -4.03
C LYS A 143 16.11 -23.18 -3.54
N LEU A 144 15.85 -21.87 -3.69
CA LEU A 144 16.77 -20.83 -3.20
C LEU A 144 16.88 -20.80 -1.68
N LEU A 145 15.77 -20.99 -0.95
CA LEU A 145 15.73 -21.00 0.51
C LEU A 145 16.45 -22.24 1.11
N THR A 146 16.51 -23.34 0.36
CA THR A 146 17.12 -24.59 0.81
C THR A 146 18.55 -24.80 0.29
N ASP A 147 18.96 -24.08 -0.76
CA ASP A 147 20.33 -24.11 -1.30
C ASP A 147 20.97 -22.72 -1.23
N LYS A 148 21.67 -22.46 -0.14
CA LYS A 148 22.35 -21.19 0.10
C LYS A 148 23.42 -20.86 -0.95
N ASN A 149 24.13 -21.87 -1.47
CA ASN A 149 25.14 -21.64 -2.49
C ASN A 149 24.51 -21.18 -3.80
N LEU A 150 23.38 -21.79 -4.18
CA LEU A 150 22.60 -21.36 -5.33
C LEU A 150 22.11 -19.92 -5.16
N LEU A 151 21.55 -19.57 -3.99
CA LEU A 151 21.07 -18.24 -3.68
C LEU A 151 22.17 -17.18 -3.81
N LEU A 152 23.33 -17.41 -3.18
CA LEU A 152 24.45 -16.46 -3.22
C LEU A 152 25.02 -16.32 -4.63
N LYS A 153 25.10 -17.44 -5.37
CA LYS A 153 25.51 -17.42 -6.78
C LYS A 153 24.57 -16.56 -7.61
N LYS A 154 23.24 -16.72 -7.45
CA LYS A 154 22.23 -15.93 -8.18
C LYS A 154 22.34 -14.45 -7.87
N ILE A 155 22.52 -14.04 -6.62
CA ILE A 155 22.73 -12.62 -6.27
C ILE A 155 23.95 -12.05 -7.00
N GLY A 156 25.04 -12.80 -7.11
CA GLY A 156 26.23 -12.37 -7.86
C GLY A 156 26.00 -12.27 -9.37
N GLU A 157 25.26 -13.21 -9.95
CA GLU A 157 24.86 -13.21 -11.36
C GLU A 157 24.00 -11.96 -11.66
N GLU A 158 22.88 -11.77 -10.95
CA GLU A 158 21.94 -10.66 -11.17
C GLU A 158 22.61 -9.28 -10.95
N ALA A 159 23.48 -9.16 -9.93
CA ALA A 159 24.23 -7.94 -9.72
C ALA A 159 25.15 -7.61 -10.91
N SER A 160 25.78 -8.62 -11.52
CA SER A 160 26.61 -8.46 -12.72
C SER A 160 25.75 -8.09 -13.93
N GLU A 161 24.59 -8.71 -14.10
CA GLU A 161 23.65 -8.44 -15.20
C GLU A 161 23.08 -7.02 -15.12
N VAL A 162 22.76 -6.50 -13.92
CA VAL A 162 22.41 -5.08 -13.73
C VAL A 162 23.53 -4.15 -14.23
N ILE A 163 24.79 -4.45 -13.94
CA ILE A 163 25.93 -3.63 -14.40
C ILE A 163 26.04 -3.67 -15.93
N ILE A 164 25.92 -4.84 -16.53
CA ILE A 164 26.02 -5.05 -17.99
C ILE A 164 24.86 -4.37 -18.71
N SER A 165 23.64 -4.46 -18.16
CA SER A 165 22.43 -3.89 -18.76
C SER A 165 22.47 -2.36 -18.90
N ASN A 166 23.40 -1.67 -18.20
CA ASN A 166 23.59 -0.22 -18.36
C ASN A 166 24.01 0.20 -19.79
N SER A 167 24.58 -0.71 -20.57
CA SER A 167 24.91 -0.50 -21.97
C SER A 167 23.81 -0.95 -22.94
N GLU A 168 22.73 -1.50 -22.43
CA GLU A 168 21.60 -2.01 -23.19
C GLU A 168 20.38 -1.07 -23.10
N ASP A 169 19.22 -1.59 -23.42
CA ASP A 169 17.98 -0.84 -23.31
C ASP A 169 17.47 -0.77 -21.85
N LYS A 170 16.68 0.26 -21.52
CA LYS A 170 16.15 0.49 -20.18
C LYS A 170 15.27 -0.66 -19.66
N SER A 171 14.57 -1.39 -20.55
CA SER A 171 13.73 -2.52 -20.12
C SER A 171 14.58 -3.63 -19.52
N ARG A 172 15.74 -3.90 -20.12
CA ARG A 172 16.67 -4.91 -19.60
C ARG A 172 17.19 -4.54 -18.21
N THR A 173 17.55 -3.28 -17.98
CA THR A 173 17.97 -2.82 -16.65
C THR A 173 16.85 -3.00 -15.61
N VAL A 174 15.58 -2.77 -15.98
CA VAL A 174 14.44 -2.97 -15.08
C VAL A 174 14.26 -4.45 -14.73
N GLU A 175 14.39 -5.35 -15.71
CA GLU A 175 14.28 -6.80 -15.51
C GLU A 175 15.36 -7.29 -14.54
N GLU A 176 16.63 -6.98 -14.79
CA GLU A 176 17.75 -7.42 -13.97
C GLU A 176 17.72 -6.81 -12.54
N ALA A 177 17.30 -5.54 -12.44
CA ALA A 177 17.11 -4.92 -11.12
C ALA A 177 15.99 -5.57 -10.31
N ALA A 178 14.92 -6.02 -10.97
CA ALA A 178 13.83 -6.74 -10.31
C ALA A 178 14.29 -8.14 -9.84
N ASP A 179 15.07 -8.85 -10.65
CA ASP A 179 15.63 -10.15 -10.31
C ASP A 179 16.63 -10.06 -9.15
N LEU A 180 17.49 -9.04 -9.15
CA LEU A 180 18.39 -8.78 -8.04
C LEU A 180 17.62 -8.49 -6.74
N LEU A 181 16.59 -7.63 -6.77
CA LEU A 181 15.75 -7.32 -5.61
C LEU A 181 15.04 -8.57 -5.08
N TYR A 182 14.51 -9.41 -5.96
CA TYR A 182 13.89 -10.67 -5.59
C TYR A 182 14.87 -11.59 -4.82
N HIS A 183 16.08 -11.81 -5.35
CA HIS A 183 17.08 -12.66 -4.71
C HIS A 183 17.59 -12.07 -3.39
N LEU A 184 17.71 -10.74 -3.28
CA LEU A 184 18.03 -10.07 -2.02
C LEU A 184 16.93 -10.28 -0.97
N PHE A 185 15.66 -10.24 -1.34
CA PHE A 185 14.56 -10.52 -0.42
C PHE A 185 14.55 -11.97 0.04
N VAL A 186 14.86 -12.93 -0.86
CA VAL A 186 15.04 -14.33 -0.47
C VAL A 186 16.17 -14.49 0.57
N LEU A 187 17.28 -13.77 0.39
CA LEU A 187 18.40 -13.79 1.35
C LEU A 187 18.00 -13.19 2.70
N LEU A 188 17.27 -12.07 2.72
CA LEU A 188 16.79 -11.48 3.98
C LEU A 188 15.89 -12.44 4.74
N VAL A 189 14.93 -13.07 4.03
CA VAL A 189 14.03 -14.07 4.63
C VAL A 189 14.78 -15.32 5.06
N GLU A 190 15.75 -15.81 4.27
CA GLU A 190 16.59 -16.97 4.68
C GLU A 190 17.27 -16.71 6.01
N ARG A 191 17.75 -15.48 6.22
CA ARG A 191 18.46 -15.06 7.43
C ARG A 191 17.57 -14.56 8.56
N ASP A 192 16.25 -14.63 8.44
CA ASP A 192 15.28 -14.08 9.41
C ASP A 192 15.47 -12.56 9.68
N ILE A 193 15.90 -11.81 8.67
CA ILE A 193 16.03 -10.35 8.73
C ILE A 193 14.74 -9.72 8.28
N GLU A 194 14.04 -9.00 9.14
CA GLU A 194 12.80 -8.30 8.81
C GLU A 194 13.03 -7.17 7.79
N LEU A 195 12.12 -7.02 6.82
CA LEU A 195 12.17 -5.92 5.84
C LEU A 195 12.25 -4.55 6.49
N GLY A 196 11.60 -4.38 7.65
CA GLY A 196 11.64 -3.15 8.44
C GLY A 196 13.05 -2.71 8.86
N LEU A 197 13.97 -3.66 9.10
CA LEU A 197 15.36 -3.33 9.44
C LEU A 197 16.11 -2.75 8.25
N LEU A 198 15.92 -3.31 7.04
CA LEU A 198 16.47 -2.75 5.81
C LEU A 198 15.96 -1.32 5.56
N LEU A 199 14.64 -1.13 5.70
CA LEU A 199 14.02 0.19 5.51
C LEU A 199 14.51 1.22 6.53
N LYS A 200 14.75 0.80 7.77
CA LYS A 200 15.32 1.64 8.82
C LYS A 200 16.73 2.09 8.45
N GLU A 201 17.60 1.17 8.04
CA GLU A 201 18.96 1.46 7.61
C GLU A 201 18.99 2.45 6.43
N LEU A 202 18.15 2.23 5.41
CA LEU A 202 18.04 3.15 4.27
C LEU A 202 17.55 4.55 4.70
N LYS A 203 16.66 4.63 5.69
CA LYS A 203 16.18 5.91 6.23
C LYS A 203 17.27 6.64 6.97
N GLU A 204 18.07 5.96 7.78
CA GLU A 204 19.16 6.55 8.55
C GLU A 204 20.23 7.15 7.63
N ARG A 205 20.64 6.44 6.58
CA ARG A 205 21.60 6.93 5.57
C ARG A 205 21.12 8.14 4.77
N ARG A 206 19.81 8.37 4.69
CA ARG A 206 19.26 9.55 4.01
C ARG A 206 19.40 10.84 4.84
N SER A 207 19.72 10.72 6.12
CA SER A 207 19.82 11.85 7.04
C SER A 207 21.26 12.37 7.17
N GLU A 208 22.22 11.73 6.48
CA GLU A 208 23.59 12.17 6.28
C GLU A 208 23.74 12.94 4.95
#